data_7146b8a65db234d5b11c04b150efd3d4
#
_entry.id   7146b8a65db234d5b11c04b150efd3d4
#
_cell.length_a   1.000
_cell.length_b   1.000
_cell.length_c   1.000
_cell.angle_alpha   90.00
_cell.angle_beta   90.00
_cell.angle_gamma   90.00
#
_symmetry.space_group_name_H-M   'P 1'
#
loop_
_entity.id
_entity.type
_entity.pdbx_description
1 polymer ?
#
loop_
_entity_poly.entity_id
_entity_poly.type
_entity_poly.pdbx_seq_one_letter_code
_entity_poly.pdbx_strand_id
1 'polypeptide(L)'
;MLHLTLTENREPLYVQIYTQIKQQIRTGQLHENFQLPSKRQLAGQLGISVNTVNAAYSQLVSEGFLQALPQRGFFVCHLDELILNEITEEKQLPPQKAEPILIDFSINDVARDKFPFQTWRKTMNKCFNEYDPDLLT
;
A
#
# COMPACT_ATOMS: atom_id res chain seq x y z
N MET A 1 -12.83 -16.94 11.62
CA MET A 1 -11.73 -16.93 12.61
C MET A 1 -10.47 -16.44 11.91
N LEU A 2 -9.71 -15.49 12.48
CA LEU A 2 -8.50 -14.95 11.85
C LEU A 2 -7.39 -16.01 11.83
N HIS A 3 -6.89 -16.37 10.66
CA HIS A 3 -5.76 -17.28 10.48
C HIS A 3 -4.60 -16.53 9.83
N LEU A 4 -3.45 -16.45 10.51
CA LEU A 4 -2.24 -15.82 10.00
C LEU A 4 -1.07 -16.79 10.14
N THR A 5 -0.32 -16.97 9.06
CA THR A 5 0.89 -17.78 9.02
C THR A 5 2.03 -16.88 8.54
N LEU A 6 3.03 -16.70 9.38
CA LEU A 6 4.22 -15.94 9.01
C LEU A 6 5.30 -16.90 8.50
N THR A 7 5.94 -16.52 7.41
CA THR A 7 7.05 -17.26 6.81
C THR A 7 8.31 -16.41 6.83
N GLU A 8 9.46 -17.04 7.05
CA GLU A 8 10.77 -16.37 6.98
C GLU A 8 11.21 -16.17 5.51
N ASN A 9 10.36 -15.48 4.74
CA ASN A 9 10.66 -15.12 3.37
C ASN A 9 11.31 -13.73 3.32
N ARG A 10 11.78 -13.32 2.12
CA ARG A 10 12.31 -11.96 1.89
C ARG A 10 11.28 -10.85 2.10
N GLU A 11 10.02 -11.19 2.24
CA GLU A 11 8.92 -10.24 2.36
C GLU A 11 8.79 -9.73 3.82
N PRO A 12 8.72 -8.42 4.03
CA PRO A 12 8.55 -7.84 5.37
C PRO A 12 7.32 -8.39 6.10
N LEU A 13 7.44 -8.66 7.39
CA LEU A 13 6.36 -9.26 8.20
C LEU A 13 5.04 -8.45 8.17
N TYR A 14 5.13 -7.12 8.13
CA TYR A 14 3.91 -6.28 8.06
C TYR A 14 3.16 -6.47 6.75
N VAL A 15 3.86 -6.71 5.63
CA VAL A 15 3.25 -6.98 4.32
C VAL A 15 2.53 -8.32 4.36
N GLN A 16 3.15 -9.35 4.93
CA GLN A 16 2.53 -10.67 5.06
C GLN A 16 1.23 -10.60 5.87
N ILE A 17 1.22 -9.87 7.00
CA ILE A 17 0.03 -9.68 7.83
C ILE A 17 -1.05 -8.93 7.06
N TYR A 18 -0.67 -7.81 6.45
CA TYR A 18 -1.56 -6.97 5.65
C TYR A 18 -2.22 -7.78 4.52
N THR A 19 -1.43 -8.48 3.71
CA THR A 19 -1.92 -9.26 2.57
C THR A 19 -2.86 -10.37 3.00
N GLN A 20 -2.52 -11.12 4.05
CA GLN A 20 -3.36 -12.21 4.55
C GLN A 20 -4.69 -11.72 5.13
N ILE A 21 -4.69 -10.64 5.91
CA ILE A 21 -5.93 -10.05 6.44
C ILE A 21 -6.79 -9.52 5.28
N LYS A 22 -6.21 -8.76 4.36
CA LYS A 22 -6.90 -8.25 3.17
C LYS A 22 -7.55 -9.36 2.36
N GLN A 23 -6.84 -10.47 2.14
CA GLN A 23 -7.37 -11.61 1.42
C GLN A 23 -8.53 -12.28 2.18
N GLN A 24 -8.43 -12.47 3.51
CA GLN A 24 -9.50 -13.06 4.31
C GLN A 24 -10.77 -12.19 4.32
N ILE A 25 -10.62 -10.86 4.28
CA ILE A 25 -11.74 -9.94 4.14
C ILE A 25 -12.38 -10.09 2.75
N ARG A 26 -11.56 -10.09 1.68
CA ARG A 26 -12.03 -10.22 0.29
C ARG A 26 -12.73 -11.56 0.02
N THR A 27 -12.28 -12.63 0.62
CA THR A 27 -12.89 -13.97 0.48
C THR A 27 -14.10 -14.19 1.39
N GLY A 28 -14.48 -13.19 2.20
CA GLY A 28 -15.60 -13.29 3.14
C GLY A 28 -15.32 -14.15 4.38
N GLN A 29 -14.09 -14.63 4.56
CA GLN A 29 -13.71 -15.38 5.80
C GLN A 29 -13.77 -14.47 7.03
N LEU A 30 -13.44 -13.19 6.86
CA LEU A 30 -13.67 -12.13 7.83
C LEU A 30 -14.82 -11.28 7.32
N HIS A 31 -16.01 -11.51 7.87
CA HIS A 31 -17.22 -10.79 7.50
C HIS A 31 -17.21 -9.36 8.06
N GLU A 32 -18.08 -8.53 7.53
CA GLU A 32 -18.32 -7.18 7.99
C GLU A 32 -18.56 -7.12 9.51
N ASN A 33 -18.10 -6.06 10.14
CA ASN A 33 -18.14 -5.85 11.58
C ASN A 33 -17.38 -6.89 12.42
N PHE A 34 -16.62 -7.80 11.79
CA PHE A 34 -15.74 -8.68 12.53
C PHE A 34 -14.69 -7.89 13.29
N GLN A 35 -14.59 -8.12 14.60
CA GLN A 35 -13.61 -7.45 15.44
C GLN A 35 -12.27 -8.18 15.38
N LEU A 36 -11.22 -7.47 14.95
CA LEU A 36 -9.87 -7.99 14.96
C LEU A 36 -9.25 -7.92 16.36
N PRO A 37 -8.29 -8.79 16.68
CA PRO A 37 -7.51 -8.72 17.90
C PRO A 37 -6.83 -7.33 18.04
N SER A 38 -6.63 -6.89 19.27
CA SER A 38 -5.85 -5.66 19.49
C SER A 38 -4.41 -5.85 18.99
N LYS A 39 -3.74 -4.73 18.64
CA LYS A 39 -2.35 -4.77 18.16
C LYS A 39 -1.42 -5.52 19.12
N ARG A 40 -1.61 -5.37 20.42
CA ARG A 40 -0.81 -6.06 21.44
C ARG A 40 -1.10 -7.55 21.49
N GLN A 41 -2.39 -7.93 21.41
CA GLN A 41 -2.78 -9.34 21.37
C GLN A 41 -2.23 -10.05 20.14
N LEU A 42 -2.40 -9.46 18.96
CA LEU A 42 -1.91 -10.06 17.73
C LEU A 42 -0.38 -10.16 17.71
N ALA A 43 0.31 -9.12 18.17
CA ALA A 43 1.78 -9.12 18.30
C ALA A 43 2.25 -10.25 19.24
N GLY A 44 1.58 -10.44 20.38
CA GLY A 44 1.88 -11.52 21.32
C GLY A 44 1.60 -12.91 20.74
N GLN A 45 0.50 -13.08 20.00
CA GLN A 45 0.15 -14.36 19.35
C GLN A 45 1.15 -14.77 18.27
N LEU A 46 1.66 -13.77 17.51
CA LEU A 46 2.59 -14.00 16.40
C LEU A 46 4.06 -13.92 16.82
N GLY A 47 4.38 -13.54 18.06
CA GLY A 47 5.76 -13.38 18.55
C GLY A 47 6.53 -12.24 17.87
N ILE A 48 5.84 -11.18 17.42
CA ILE A 48 6.43 -10.05 16.68
C ILE A 48 6.26 -8.71 17.39
N SER A 49 6.87 -7.66 16.87
CA SER A 49 6.74 -6.32 17.43
C SER A 49 5.34 -5.73 17.22
N VAL A 50 4.86 -4.96 18.21
CA VAL A 50 3.60 -4.20 18.11
C VAL A 50 3.65 -3.21 16.95
N ASN A 51 4.83 -2.65 16.64
CA ASN A 51 5.02 -1.70 15.54
C ASN A 51 4.76 -2.36 14.18
N THR A 52 5.17 -3.61 14.00
CA THR A 52 4.91 -4.39 12.77
C THR A 52 3.41 -4.56 12.54
N VAL A 53 2.67 -4.95 13.59
CA VAL A 53 1.20 -5.07 13.51
C VAL A 53 0.55 -3.70 13.29
N ASN A 54 1.07 -2.66 13.95
CA ASN A 54 0.57 -1.30 13.76
C ASN A 54 0.69 -0.83 12.32
N ALA A 55 1.83 -1.09 11.66
CA ALA A 55 2.02 -0.74 10.24
C ALA A 55 0.98 -1.44 9.34
N ALA A 56 0.78 -2.75 9.52
CA ALA A 56 -0.22 -3.51 8.76
C ALA A 56 -1.65 -2.99 8.99
N TYR A 57 -2.04 -2.74 10.24
CA TYR A 57 -3.37 -2.24 10.57
C TYR A 57 -3.60 -0.81 10.05
N SER A 58 -2.59 0.05 10.16
CA SER A 58 -2.68 1.42 9.64
C SER A 58 -2.90 1.45 8.13
N GLN A 59 -2.23 0.55 7.40
CA GLN A 59 -2.42 0.42 5.97
C GLN A 59 -3.83 -0.09 5.63
N LEU A 60 -4.33 -1.13 6.33
CA LEU A 60 -5.70 -1.63 6.12
C LEU A 60 -6.77 -0.57 6.44
N VAL A 61 -6.52 0.30 7.43
CA VAL A 61 -7.42 1.42 7.75
C VAL A 61 -7.35 2.47 6.65
N SER A 62 -6.17 2.82 6.15
CA SER A 62 -6.01 3.83 5.08
C SER A 62 -6.65 3.38 3.76
N GLU A 63 -6.70 2.08 3.50
CA GLU A 63 -7.34 1.49 2.33
C GLU A 63 -8.85 1.20 2.55
N GLY A 64 -9.39 1.48 3.72
CA GLY A 64 -10.82 1.30 4.02
C GLY A 64 -11.26 -0.14 4.32
N PHE A 65 -10.34 -1.11 4.45
CA PHE A 65 -10.67 -2.49 4.85
C PHE A 65 -11.02 -2.59 6.33
N LEU A 66 -10.42 -1.74 7.16
CA LEU A 66 -10.65 -1.68 8.59
C LEU A 66 -11.05 -0.28 9.02
N GLN A 67 -11.89 -0.21 10.05
CA GLN A 67 -12.14 1.01 10.80
C GLN A 67 -11.63 0.88 12.23
N ALA A 68 -10.98 1.94 12.71
CA ALA A 68 -10.53 2.04 14.09
C ALA A 68 -11.58 2.79 14.90
N LEU A 69 -12.22 2.11 15.85
CA LEU A 69 -13.18 2.74 16.77
C LEU A 69 -12.48 3.00 18.11
N PRO A 70 -12.48 4.26 18.60
CA PRO A 70 -11.88 4.59 19.90
C PRO A 70 -12.41 3.68 21.01
N GLN A 71 -11.51 3.15 21.83
CA GLN A 71 -11.77 2.24 22.95
C GLN A 71 -12.41 0.89 22.57
N ARG A 72 -12.84 0.67 21.34
CA ARG A 72 -13.49 -0.55 20.87
C ARG A 72 -12.57 -1.46 20.02
N GLY A 73 -11.56 -0.87 19.36
CA GLY A 73 -10.59 -1.62 18.57
C GLY A 73 -10.79 -1.49 17.06
N PHE A 74 -10.43 -2.53 16.33
CA PHE A 74 -10.45 -2.57 14.87
C PHE A 74 -11.54 -3.51 14.36
N PHE A 75 -12.32 -3.03 13.40
CA PHE A 75 -13.45 -3.75 12.81
C PHE A 75 -13.32 -3.77 11.29
N VAL A 76 -13.77 -4.86 10.67
CA VAL A 76 -13.86 -4.96 9.22
C VAL A 76 -14.96 -4.02 8.72
N CYS A 77 -14.62 -3.19 7.72
CA CYS A 77 -15.58 -2.32 7.05
C CYS A 77 -16.53 -3.12 6.15
N HIS A 78 -17.69 -2.53 5.88
CA HIS A 78 -18.53 -2.98 4.76
C HIS A 78 -17.80 -2.64 3.46
N LEU A 79 -17.55 -3.66 2.63
CA LEU A 79 -17.00 -3.47 1.30
C LEU A 79 -18.13 -3.60 0.30
N ASP A 80 -18.44 -2.52 -0.40
CA ASP A 80 -19.38 -2.59 -1.51
C ASP A 80 -18.85 -3.57 -2.58
N GLU A 81 -19.77 -4.37 -3.15
CA GLU A 81 -19.42 -5.36 -4.19
C GLU A 81 -18.69 -4.73 -5.39
N LEU A 82 -18.93 -3.44 -5.65
CA LEU A 82 -18.25 -2.67 -6.69
C LEU A 82 -16.73 -2.55 -6.43
N ILE A 83 -16.33 -2.31 -5.17
CA ILE A 83 -14.91 -2.22 -4.78
C ILE A 83 -14.25 -3.60 -4.86
N LEU A 84 -14.99 -4.65 -4.51
CA LEU A 84 -14.48 -6.02 -4.63
C LEU A 84 -14.24 -6.40 -6.10
N ASN A 85 -15.09 -5.96 -7.01
CA ASN A 85 -14.97 -6.25 -8.43
C ASN A 85 -13.82 -5.46 -9.10
N GLU A 86 -13.64 -4.18 -8.79
CA GLU A 86 -12.51 -3.39 -9.30
C GLU A 86 -11.15 -3.94 -8.85
N ILE A 87 -11.07 -4.42 -7.60
CA ILE A 87 -9.83 -5.02 -7.08
C ILE A 87 -9.62 -6.45 -7.60
N THR A 88 -10.69 -7.13 -8.05
CA THR A 88 -10.59 -8.49 -8.63
C THR A 88 -10.14 -8.43 -10.09
N GLU A 89 -10.29 -7.29 -10.75
CA GLU A 89 -9.85 -7.05 -12.13
C GLU A 89 -8.37 -6.61 -12.27
N GLU A 90 -7.52 -6.74 -11.26
CA GLU A 90 -6.12 -7.09 -11.53
C GLU A 90 -6.06 -8.53 -12.12
N LYS A 91 -6.94 -8.82 -13.07
CA LYS A 91 -6.73 -9.87 -14.03
C LYS A 91 -5.35 -9.63 -14.62
N GLN A 92 -4.47 -10.58 -14.42
CA GLN A 92 -3.40 -10.85 -15.38
C GLN A 92 -4.03 -10.73 -16.76
N LEU A 93 -3.92 -9.56 -17.36
CA LEU A 93 -4.17 -9.41 -18.78
C LEU A 93 -3.34 -10.49 -19.44
N PRO A 94 -3.96 -11.40 -20.23
CA PRO A 94 -3.17 -12.37 -20.97
C PRO A 94 -2.10 -11.57 -21.70
N PRO A 95 -0.86 -12.08 -21.83
CA PRO A 95 0.21 -11.34 -22.50
C PRO A 95 -0.32 -10.95 -23.86
N GLN A 96 -0.74 -9.68 -24.00
CA GLN A 96 -1.12 -9.13 -25.29
C GLN A 96 0.15 -9.29 -26.12
N LYS A 97 0.06 -10.06 -27.21
CA LYS A 97 1.08 -10.02 -28.25
C LYS A 97 1.29 -8.54 -28.54
N ALA A 98 2.45 -8.03 -28.16
CA ALA A 98 2.82 -6.65 -28.37
C ALA A 98 2.76 -6.39 -29.88
N GLU A 99 1.64 -5.84 -30.34
CA GLU A 99 1.65 -5.18 -31.64
C GLU A 99 2.65 -4.03 -31.53
N PRO A 100 3.46 -3.79 -32.55
CA PRO A 100 4.44 -2.72 -32.49
C PRO A 100 3.70 -1.39 -32.27
N ILE A 101 3.85 -0.81 -31.08
CA ILE A 101 3.29 0.50 -30.75
C ILE A 101 4.02 1.51 -31.61
N LEU A 102 3.34 2.05 -32.61
CA LEU A 102 3.90 3.02 -33.54
C LEU A 102 4.15 4.38 -32.87
N ILE A 103 3.34 4.77 -31.90
CA ILE A 103 3.47 6.01 -31.13
C ILE A 103 2.97 5.73 -29.70
N ASP A 104 3.85 5.90 -28.72
CA ASP A 104 3.52 5.80 -27.30
C ASP A 104 3.23 7.18 -26.72
N PHE A 105 2.01 7.39 -26.28
CA PHE A 105 1.57 8.62 -25.59
C PHE A 105 1.58 8.47 -24.06
N SER A 106 2.22 7.46 -23.51
CA SER A 106 2.33 7.32 -22.06
C SER A 106 3.07 8.53 -21.47
N ILE A 107 2.39 9.25 -20.57
CA ILE A 107 2.85 10.52 -19.97
C ILE A 107 4.09 10.30 -19.08
N ASN A 108 4.47 9.07 -18.79
CA ASN A 108 5.55 8.71 -17.86
C ASN A 108 6.92 8.50 -18.55
N ASP A 109 7.01 8.54 -19.87
CA ASP A 109 8.29 8.36 -20.54
C ASP A 109 8.90 9.72 -20.89
N VAL A 110 9.69 10.23 -19.96
CA VAL A 110 10.53 11.40 -20.22
C VAL A 110 11.68 10.94 -21.11
N ALA A 111 11.82 11.54 -22.29
CA ALA A 111 12.96 11.32 -23.17
C ALA A 111 14.27 11.66 -22.44
N ARG A 112 14.86 10.67 -21.77
CA ARG A 112 16.02 10.81 -20.88
C ARG A 112 17.25 11.35 -21.61
N ASP A 113 17.37 11.04 -22.90
CA ASP A 113 18.42 11.50 -23.79
C ASP A 113 18.30 12.99 -24.15
N LYS A 114 17.09 13.57 -24.09
CA LYS A 114 16.82 14.98 -24.42
C LYS A 114 16.69 15.88 -23.19
N PHE A 115 16.61 15.29 -21.99
CA PHE A 115 16.48 16.08 -20.77
C PHE A 115 17.83 16.71 -20.39
N PRO A 116 17.92 18.04 -20.22
CA PRO A 116 19.19 18.74 -19.97
C PRO A 116 19.62 18.59 -18.49
N PHE A 117 19.95 17.38 -18.06
CA PHE A 117 20.33 17.06 -16.68
C PHE A 117 21.43 17.94 -16.10
N GLN A 118 22.42 18.34 -16.91
CA GLN A 118 23.51 19.18 -16.45
C GLN A 118 23.05 20.61 -16.11
N THR A 119 22.17 21.17 -16.95
CA THR A 119 21.61 22.50 -16.72
C THR A 119 20.67 22.45 -15.49
N TRP A 120 19.81 21.43 -15.42
CA TRP A 120 18.91 21.24 -14.29
C TRP A 120 19.66 21.10 -12.97
N ARG A 121 20.71 20.26 -12.95
CA ARG A 121 21.57 20.07 -11.76
C ARG A 121 22.27 21.36 -11.33
N LYS A 122 22.75 22.17 -12.28
CA LYS A 122 23.36 23.47 -11.96
C LYS A 122 22.35 24.43 -11.36
N THR A 123 21.14 24.50 -11.92
CA THR A 123 20.06 25.35 -11.39
C THR A 123 19.63 24.92 -10.00
N MET A 124 19.44 23.62 -9.76
CA MET A 124 19.10 23.09 -8.44
C MET A 124 20.19 23.41 -7.41
N ASN A 125 21.47 23.18 -7.75
CA ASN A 125 22.59 23.51 -6.86
C ASN A 125 22.67 25.03 -6.58
N LYS A 126 22.35 25.87 -7.54
CA LYS A 126 22.27 27.31 -7.32
C LYS A 126 21.16 27.69 -6.36
N CYS A 127 19.95 27.13 -6.54
CA CYS A 127 18.83 27.38 -5.64
C CYS A 127 19.11 26.90 -4.19
N PHE A 128 19.82 25.78 -4.01
CA PHE A 128 20.17 25.28 -2.68
C PHE A 128 21.34 26.02 -2.03
N ASN A 129 22.23 26.62 -2.83
CA ASN A 129 23.40 27.35 -2.30
C ASN A 129 23.10 28.83 -2.05
N GLU A 130 22.16 29.41 -2.79
CA GLU A 130 21.62 30.75 -2.52
C GLU A 130 20.51 30.58 -1.47
N TYR A 131 20.90 30.62 -0.19
CA TYR A 131 19.97 30.60 0.94
C TYR A 131 19.14 31.87 0.89
N ASP A 132 17.95 31.79 0.37
CA ASP A 132 16.96 32.88 0.41
C ASP A 132 15.96 32.53 1.54
N PRO A 133 16.00 33.29 2.66
CA PRO A 133 15.08 33.06 3.80
C PRO A 133 13.61 33.26 3.43
N ASP A 134 13.30 33.96 2.35
CA ASP A 134 11.93 34.28 1.92
C ASP A 134 11.25 33.13 1.15
N LEU A 135 11.97 32.04 0.82
CA LEU A 135 11.40 30.85 0.19
C LEU A 135 10.62 29.94 1.15
N LEU A 136 10.60 30.26 2.46
CA LEU A 136 9.95 29.47 3.52
C LEU A 136 8.78 30.18 4.19
N THR A 137 8.27 31.28 3.62
CA THR A 137 7.08 31.99 4.14
C THR A 137 5.82 31.70 3.34
#